data_49d6749870f023eea38f5368f7645093
#
_entry.id   49d6749870f023eea38f5368f7645093
#
_cell.length_a   1.000
_cell.length_b   1.000
_cell.length_c   1.000
_cell.angle_alpha   90.00
_cell.angle_beta   90.00
_cell.angle_gamma   90.00
#
_symmetry.space_group_name_H-M   'P 1'
#
loop_
_entity.id
_entity.type
_entity.pdbx_description
1 polymer ?
#
loop_
_entity_poly.entity_id
_entity_poly.type
_entity_poly.pdbx_seq_one_letter_code
_entity_poly.pdbx_strand_id
1 'polypeptide(L)'
;MKQFFLISAIALAASFVNGQWSMVNGQERTTMATLYREFKPSVIYLTDGRKLNQNLTNVFLKNSSLVYLKGTFTMEANMSNIARVEFDDRQFDVIEDQLAELVDSIGSDAVYRVDYLDMEAYQAGLRNNINISNISLGEQITTTTVDLNNEEDYKFPLVHKYYMRYGGETFHVHEREIWRRLPKDKDVKRMFKTIIGKSDFSWTSDESVSELLRAIVNVNKK
;
A
#
# COMPACT_ATOMS: atom_id res chain seq x y z
N MET A 1 -14.14 31.79 34.75
CA MET A 1 -14.54 30.53 34.10
C MET A 1 -13.34 29.97 33.35
N LYS A 2 -12.71 28.91 33.89
CA LYS A 2 -11.57 28.24 33.26
C LYS A 2 -12.12 27.10 32.44
N GLN A 3 -12.01 27.21 31.11
CA GLN A 3 -12.34 26.10 30.20
C GLN A 3 -11.23 25.07 30.28
N PHE A 4 -11.55 23.90 30.81
CA PHE A 4 -10.73 22.71 30.72
C PHE A 4 -10.85 22.14 29.31
N PHE A 5 -9.80 22.27 28.50
CA PHE A 5 -9.65 21.49 27.29
C PHE A 5 -9.37 20.03 27.67
N LEU A 6 -10.39 19.22 27.58
CA LEU A 6 -10.23 17.77 27.67
C LEU A 6 -9.60 17.29 26.34
N ILE A 7 -8.30 17.09 26.33
CA ILE A 7 -7.61 16.38 25.24
C ILE A 7 -7.96 14.91 25.42
N SER A 8 -9.00 14.45 24.71
CA SER A 8 -9.28 13.02 24.62
C SER A 8 -8.20 12.36 23.76
N ALA A 9 -7.19 11.81 24.43
CA ALA A 9 -6.23 10.91 23.81
C ALA A 9 -6.98 9.65 23.36
N ILE A 10 -7.25 9.55 22.06
CA ILE A 10 -7.77 8.34 21.46
C ILE A 10 -6.60 7.35 21.46
N ALA A 11 -6.69 6.33 22.29
CA ALA A 11 -5.80 5.19 22.21
C ALA A 11 -6.11 4.46 20.90
N LEU A 12 -5.34 4.72 19.83
CA LEU A 12 -5.21 3.79 18.74
C LEU A 12 -4.68 2.50 19.36
N ALA A 13 -5.48 1.45 19.38
CA ALA A 13 -5.00 0.14 19.79
C ALA A 13 -3.93 -0.26 18.79
N ALA A 14 -2.68 -0.24 19.22
CA ALA A 14 -1.53 -0.49 18.37
C ALA A 14 -0.88 -1.81 18.76
N SER A 15 -0.59 -2.63 17.77
CA SER A 15 0.24 -3.81 17.93
C SER A 15 1.71 -3.42 17.83
N PHE A 16 2.56 -3.98 18.69
CA PHE A 16 4.00 -3.76 18.58
C PHE A 16 4.53 -4.54 17.38
N VAL A 17 5.15 -3.82 16.45
CA VAL A 17 5.92 -4.43 15.36
C VAL A 17 7.39 -4.27 15.71
N ASN A 18 8.10 -5.41 15.88
CA ASN A 18 9.52 -5.40 16.18
C ASN A 18 10.31 -4.95 14.94
N GLY A 19 10.54 -3.66 14.82
CA GLY A 19 11.42 -3.08 13.81
C GLY A 19 12.56 -2.34 14.50
N GLN A 20 13.79 -2.62 14.10
CA GLN A 20 14.93 -1.78 14.46
C GLN A 20 15.01 -0.64 13.44
N TRP A 21 15.37 0.54 13.90
CA TRP A 21 15.60 1.71 13.06
C TRP A 21 16.97 2.30 13.38
N SER A 22 17.55 2.95 12.41
CA SER A 22 18.83 3.63 12.56
C SER A 22 18.70 5.07 12.07
N MET A 23 19.46 5.98 12.70
CA MET A 23 19.60 7.36 12.23
C MET A 23 20.70 7.40 11.17
N VAL A 24 20.37 7.84 9.97
CA VAL A 24 21.35 8.10 8.92
C VAL A 24 21.13 9.54 8.45
N ASN A 25 22.15 10.37 8.54
CA ASN A 25 22.10 11.81 8.20
C ASN A 25 20.98 12.59 8.92
N GLY A 26 20.65 12.22 10.17
CA GLY A 26 19.63 12.88 10.96
C GLY A 26 18.19 12.52 10.60
N GLN A 27 17.97 11.58 9.69
CA GLN A 27 16.65 11.08 9.32
C GLN A 27 16.39 9.71 9.92
N GLU A 28 15.15 9.50 10.39
CA GLU A 28 14.76 8.25 11.02
C GLU A 28 14.39 7.21 9.95
N ARG A 29 15.23 6.18 9.79
CA ARG A 29 15.05 5.07 8.87
C ARG A 29 14.63 3.81 9.62
N THR A 30 13.87 2.98 8.97
CA THR A 30 13.47 1.68 9.50
C THR A 30 14.11 0.54 8.71
N THR A 31 14.46 -0.55 9.42
CA THR A 31 14.83 -1.82 8.80
C THR A 31 13.63 -2.64 8.36
N MET A 32 12.42 -2.15 8.62
CA MET A 32 11.19 -2.77 8.16
C MET A 32 11.00 -2.53 6.67
N ALA A 33 10.41 -3.51 5.97
CA ALA A 33 10.00 -3.33 4.58
C ALA A 33 8.83 -2.35 4.52
N THR A 34 9.12 -1.10 4.22
CA THR A 34 8.16 -0.01 4.10
C THR A 34 8.19 0.60 2.69
N LEU A 35 7.09 1.22 2.29
CA LEU A 35 6.94 1.81 0.97
C LEU A 35 7.92 2.97 0.74
N TYR A 36 8.07 3.82 1.73
CA TYR A 36 9.05 4.90 1.73
C TYR A 36 10.29 4.49 2.52
N ARG A 37 11.45 4.91 2.05
CA ARG A 37 12.72 4.68 2.75
C ARG A 37 12.76 5.37 4.11
N GLU A 38 12.05 6.48 4.24
CA GLU A 38 11.98 7.31 5.42
C GLU A 38 10.54 7.52 5.86
N PHE A 39 10.32 7.75 7.15
CA PHE A 39 9.01 8.16 7.63
C PHE A 39 8.67 9.56 7.12
N LYS A 40 7.44 9.75 6.65
CA LYS A 40 6.94 10.99 6.07
C LYS A 40 5.75 11.56 6.85
N PRO A 41 5.50 12.86 6.76
CA PRO A 41 4.24 13.44 7.21
C PRO A 41 3.06 12.89 6.41
N SER A 42 1.93 12.68 7.09
CA SER A 42 0.67 12.33 6.45
C SER A 42 -0.53 12.96 7.15
N VAL A 43 -1.62 13.05 6.40
CA VAL A 43 -2.95 13.39 6.92
C VAL A 43 -3.78 12.10 6.94
N ILE A 44 -4.27 11.74 8.13
CA ILE A 44 -5.06 10.54 8.35
C ILE A 44 -6.51 10.97 8.55
N TYR A 45 -7.40 10.47 7.71
CA TYR A 45 -8.84 10.66 7.81
C TYR A 45 -9.44 9.45 8.51
N LEU A 46 -10.13 9.69 9.61
CA LEU A 46 -10.77 8.63 10.37
C LEU A 46 -12.20 8.35 9.86
N THR A 47 -12.69 7.15 10.13
CA THR A 47 -14.04 6.72 9.76
C THR A 47 -15.14 7.56 10.42
N ASP A 48 -14.84 8.24 11.54
CA ASP A 48 -15.75 9.18 12.22
C ASP A 48 -15.69 10.62 11.68
N GLY A 49 -14.94 10.86 10.60
CA GLY A 49 -14.80 12.15 9.92
C GLY A 49 -13.73 13.07 10.47
N ARG A 50 -13.05 12.71 11.55
CA ARG A 50 -11.92 13.49 12.08
C ARG A 50 -10.68 13.34 11.22
N LYS A 51 -9.81 14.37 11.29
CA LYS A 51 -8.50 14.38 10.64
C LYS A 51 -7.40 14.44 11.68
N LEU A 52 -6.34 13.66 11.46
CA LEU A 52 -5.14 13.66 12.27
C LEU A 52 -3.93 13.95 11.37
N ASN A 53 -3.08 14.88 11.79
CA ASN A 53 -1.79 15.12 11.16
C ASN A 53 -0.73 14.31 11.93
N GLN A 54 0.01 13.47 11.24
CA GLN A 54 1.11 12.70 11.79
C GLN A 54 2.38 12.99 11.00
N ASN A 55 3.47 13.30 11.72
CA ASN A 55 4.72 13.72 11.09
C ASN A 55 5.58 12.55 10.60
N LEU A 56 5.45 11.39 11.24
CA LEU A 56 6.33 10.24 11.03
C LEU A 56 5.49 8.99 10.80
N THR A 57 5.10 8.79 9.54
CA THR A 57 4.27 7.66 9.08
C THR A 57 4.88 6.96 7.88
N ASN A 58 4.51 5.72 7.66
CA ASN A 58 4.91 4.94 6.49
C ASN A 58 3.87 3.84 6.20
N VAL A 59 3.97 3.18 5.06
CA VAL A 59 3.17 2.01 4.70
C VAL A 59 4.02 0.76 4.89
N PHE A 60 3.54 -0.18 5.71
CA PHE A 60 4.21 -1.45 5.98
C PHE A 60 3.86 -2.48 4.91
N LEU A 61 4.83 -2.86 4.08
CA LEU A 61 4.63 -3.70 2.91
C LEU A 61 4.28 -5.17 3.21
N LYS A 62 4.38 -5.62 4.46
CA LYS A 62 3.99 -6.98 4.82
C LYS A 62 2.49 -7.22 4.69
N ASN A 63 1.68 -6.24 5.06
CA ASN A 63 0.21 -6.31 5.09
C ASN A 63 -0.47 -5.03 4.60
N SER A 64 0.30 -4.10 4.01
CA SER A 64 -0.18 -2.79 3.53
C SER A 64 -0.91 -1.97 4.61
N SER A 65 -0.42 -1.99 5.84
CA SER A 65 -0.95 -1.20 6.95
C SER A 65 -0.20 0.11 7.16
N LEU A 66 -0.84 1.05 7.88
CA LEU A 66 -0.18 2.27 8.32
C LEU A 66 0.70 1.99 9.54
N VAL A 67 1.96 2.40 9.48
CA VAL A 67 2.86 2.43 10.63
C VAL A 67 3.28 3.86 10.95
N TYR A 68 3.51 4.13 12.22
CA TYR A 68 3.96 5.45 12.69
C TYR A 68 4.96 5.32 13.84
N LEU A 69 5.79 6.36 14.03
CA LEU A 69 6.71 6.41 15.15
C LEU A 69 6.03 7.05 16.38
N LYS A 70 6.22 6.40 17.54
CA LYS A 70 5.86 6.93 18.86
C LYS A 70 7.09 6.87 19.77
N GLY A 71 7.80 7.98 19.88
CA GLY A 71 9.13 7.99 20.51
C GLY A 71 10.07 7.12 19.70
N THR A 72 10.64 6.09 20.30
CA THR A 72 11.56 5.13 19.66
C THR A 72 10.88 3.84 19.14
N PHE A 73 9.56 3.78 19.18
CA PHE A 73 8.82 2.57 18.79
C PHE A 73 8.07 2.79 17.48
N THR A 74 8.19 1.83 16.57
CA THR A 74 7.30 1.74 15.42
C THR A 74 6.01 1.04 15.85
N MET A 75 4.90 1.72 15.62
CA MET A 75 3.56 1.26 15.97
C MET A 75 2.75 1.03 14.69
N GLU A 76 1.98 -0.05 14.65
CA GLU A 76 1.01 -0.29 13.59
C GLU A 76 -0.35 0.30 13.99
N ALA A 77 -0.98 1.03 13.09
CA ALA A 77 -2.26 1.64 13.33
C ALA A 77 -3.40 0.61 13.20
N ASN A 78 -4.47 0.82 13.97
CA ASN A 78 -5.70 0.06 13.78
C ASN A 78 -6.42 0.56 12.52
N MET A 79 -6.33 -0.22 11.45
CA MET A 79 -6.85 0.12 10.12
C MET A 79 -8.37 0.28 10.09
N SER A 80 -9.14 -0.37 10.96
CA SER A 80 -10.61 -0.29 10.98
C SER A 80 -11.14 1.11 11.33
N ASN A 81 -10.30 1.96 11.94
CA ASN A 81 -10.66 3.33 12.29
C ASN A 81 -10.21 4.36 11.24
N ILE A 82 -9.51 3.93 10.20
CA ILE A 82 -8.94 4.80 9.17
C ILE A 82 -9.77 4.64 7.89
N ALA A 83 -10.17 5.76 7.31
CA ALA A 83 -10.84 5.79 6.01
C ALA A 83 -9.86 6.06 4.87
N ARG A 84 -8.90 6.97 5.13
CA ARG A 84 -7.94 7.43 4.12
C ARG A 84 -6.65 7.91 4.76
N VAL A 85 -5.53 7.78 4.04
CA VAL A 85 -4.24 8.39 4.37
C VAL A 85 -3.73 9.15 3.16
N GLU A 86 -3.31 10.39 3.35
CA GLU A 86 -2.73 11.24 2.31
C GLU A 86 -1.29 11.59 2.71
N PHE A 87 -0.35 11.21 1.85
CA PHE A 87 1.00 11.72 1.83
C PHE A 87 1.07 12.87 0.81
N ASP A 88 2.18 13.58 0.74
CA ASP A 88 2.41 14.68 -0.21
C ASP A 88 2.34 14.24 -1.67
N ASP A 89 2.73 13.01 -1.95
CA ASP A 89 2.86 12.42 -3.30
C ASP A 89 1.79 11.38 -3.64
N ARG A 90 1.08 10.81 -2.62
CA ARG A 90 0.16 9.68 -2.81
C ARG A 90 -1.04 9.74 -1.88
N GLN A 91 -2.16 9.23 -2.37
CA GLN A 91 -3.38 9.03 -1.61
C GLN A 91 -3.70 7.53 -1.49
N PHE A 92 -4.11 7.11 -0.29
CA PHE A 92 -4.51 5.74 0.00
C PHE A 92 -5.91 5.75 0.64
N ASP A 93 -6.84 4.98 0.09
CA ASP A 93 -8.10 4.65 0.75
C ASP A 93 -7.93 3.31 1.48
N VAL A 94 -8.69 3.08 2.57
CA VAL A 94 -8.67 1.78 3.26
C VAL A 94 -9.67 0.84 2.62
N ILE A 95 -9.19 -0.30 2.11
CA ILE A 95 -9.98 -1.37 1.50
C ILE A 95 -9.60 -2.68 2.18
N GLU A 96 -10.56 -3.40 2.75
CA GLU A 96 -10.32 -4.68 3.47
C GLU A 96 -9.20 -4.55 4.53
N ASP A 97 -9.23 -3.47 5.34
CA ASP A 97 -8.22 -3.15 6.35
C ASP A 97 -6.79 -2.93 5.82
N GLN A 98 -6.64 -2.58 4.54
CA GLN A 98 -5.37 -2.35 3.87
C GLN A 98 -5.34 -0.96 3.22
N LEU A 99 -4.16 -0.36 3.17
CA LEU A 99 -3.93 0.86 2.41
C LEU A 99 -3.83 0.54 0.93
N ALA A 100 -4.80 1.01 0.16
CA ALA A 100 -4.87 0.87 -1.28
C ALA A 100 -4.60 2.23 -1.94
N GLU A 101 -3.50 2.34 -2.68
CA GLU A 101 -3.12 3.56 -3.41
C GLU A 101 -4.13 3.87 -4.49
N LEU A 102 -4.59 5.12 -4.56
CA LEU A 102 -5.42 5.59 -5.66
C LEU A 102 -4.56 5.74 -6.92
N VAL A 103 -4.78 4.85 -7.89
CA VAL A 103 -4.04 4.85 -9.17
C VAL A 103 -4.70 5.77 -10.19
N ASP A 104 -6.05 5.67 -10.33
CA ASP A 104 -6.83 6.46 -11.28
C ASP A 104 -8.26 6.64 -10.80
N SER A 105 -8.92 7.71 -11.23
CA SER A 105 -10.31 7.97 -10.87
C SER A 105 -11.08 8.73 -11.95
N ILE A 106 -12.37 8.41 -12.13
CA ILE A 106 -13.29 9.06 -13.04
C ILE A 106 -14.62 9.27 -12.34
N GLY A 107 -14.85 10.48 -11.84
CA GLY A 107 -16.04 10.79 -11.01
C GLY A 107 -15.98 10.04 -9.69
N SER A 108 -16.96 9.15 -9.46
CA SER A 108 -17.01 8.30 -8.26
C SER A 108 -16.29 6.98 -8.41
N ASP A 109 -15.94 6.60 -9.64
CA ASP A 109 -15.31 5.33 -9.95
C ASP A 109 -13.78 5.47 -9.89
N ALA A 110 -13.08 4.42 -9.45
CA ALA A 110 -11.64 4.50 -9.20
C ALA A 110 -10.96 3.14 -9.32
N VAL A 111 -9.64 3.16 -9.58
CA VAL A 111 -8.73 2.02 -9.49
C VAL A 111 -7.81 2.24 -8.31
N TYR A 112 -7.62 1.20 -7.54
CA TYR A 112 -6.72 1.18 -6.39
C TYR A 112 -5.73 0.03 -6.51
N ARG A 113 -4.53 0.24 -5.99
CA ARG A 113 -3.46 -0.75 -5.91
C ARG A 113 -3.03 -0.96 -4.47
N VAL A 114 -2.97 -2.20 -4.03
CA VAL A 114 -2.38 -2.62 -2.76
C VAL A 114 -1.03 -3.25 -3.05
N ASP A 115 0.01 -2.74 -2.44
CA ASP A 115 1.37 -3.21 -2.61
C ASP A 115 1.79 -4.08 -1.43
N TYR A 116 2.35 -5.26 -1.74
CA TYR A 116 2.91 -6.19 -0.76
C TYR A 116 4.36 -6.50 -1.10
N LEU A 117 5.14 -6.76 -0.06
CA LEU A 117 6.46 -7.35 -0.23
C LEU A 117 6.34 -8.75 -0.85
N ASP A 118 6.99 -8.98 -1.98
CA ASP A 118 7.21 -10.32 -2.51
C ASP A 118 8.24 -11.04 -1.63
N MET A 119 7.76 -11.81 -0.65
CA MET A 119 8.61 -12.51 0.31
C MET A 119 9.50 -13.56 -0.35
N GLU A 120 9.06 -14.19 -1.42
CA GLU A 120 9.83 -15.20 -2.13
C GLU A 120 11.00 -14.56 -2.90
N ALA A 121 10.71 -13.53 -3.69
CA ALA A 121 11.73 -12.76 -4.40
C ALA A 121 12.69 -12.05 -3.44
N TYR A 122 12.18 -11.50 -2.33
CA TYR A 122 13.01 -10.88 -1.29
C TYR A 122 13.98 -11.87 -0.66
N GLN A 123 13.50 -13.05 -0.24
CA GLN A 123 14.36 -14.10 0.33
C GLN A 123 15.34 -14.66 -0.68
N ALA A 124 14.96 -14.77 -1.96
CA ALA A 124 15.86 -15.19 -3.02
C ALA A 124 16.99 -14.15 -3.23
N GLY A 125 16.64 -12.85 -3.22
CA GLY A 125 17.61 -11.76 -3.28
C GLY A 125 18.61 -11.81 -2.12
N LEU A 126 18.13 -12.00 -0.90
CA LEU A 126 18.98 -12.14 0.28
C LEU A 126 19.96 -13.32 0.14
N ARG A 127 19.50 -14.49 -0.32
CA ARG A 127 20.35 -15.68 -0.51
C ARG A 127 21.41 -15.46 -1.58
N ASN A 128 21.11 -14.74 -2.64
CA ASN A 128 22.03 -14.47 -3.74
C ASN A 128 23.10 -13.42 -3.35
N ASN A 129 22.80 -12.50 -2.44
CA ASN A 129 23.72 -11.47 -1.96
C ASN A 129 24.57 -11.92 -0.77
N ILE A 130 24.27 -13.09 -0.16
CA ILE A 130 25.14 -13.68 0.87
C ILE A 130 26.34 -14.31 0.18
N ASN A 131 27.48 -13.64 0.26
CA ASN A 131 28.77 -14.21 -0.14
C ASN A 131 29.15 -15.30 0.89
N ILE A 132 28.83 -16.56 0.58
CA ILE A 132 28.98 -17.72 1.48
C ILE A 132 30.46 -18.02 1.81
N SER A 133 31.41 -17.32 1.18
CA SER A 133 32.82 -17.58 1.33
C SER A 133 33.42 -17.29 2.73
N ASN A 134 32.69 -16.66 3.65
CA ASN A 134 33.18 -16.29 4.98
C ASN A 134 32.29 -16.78 6.16
N ILE A 135 31.38 -17.71 5.94
CA ILE A 135 30.60 -18.27 7.04
C ILE A 135 31.30 -19.52 7.56
N SER A 136 32.00 -19.39 8.69
CA SER A 136 32.39 -20.53 9.52
C SER A 136 31.13 -21.23 10.01
N LEU A 137 30.97 -22.53 9.68
CA LEU A 137 29.88 -23.38 10.16
C LEU A 137 29.94 -23.49 11.69
N GLY A 138 29.29 -22.63 12.41
CA GLY A 138 29.26 -22.67 13.88
C GLY A 138 28.51 -21.54 14.57
N GLU A 139 28.28 -20.45 13.91
CA GLU A 139 27.50 -19.35 14.49
C GLU A 139 26.06 -19.36 13.98
N GLN A 140 25.12 -19.40 14.94
CA GLN A 140 23.71 -19.23 14.65
C GLN A 140 23.54 -17.91 13.89
N ILE A 141 22.95 -17.99 12.70
CA ILE A 141 22.57 -16.82 11.90
C ILE A 141 21.43 -16.11 12.64
N THR A 142 21.80 -15.32 13.65
CA THR A 142 20.89 -14.34 14.24
C THR A 142 20.93 -13.11 13.34
N THR A 143 19.88 -12.96 12.56
CA THR A 143 19.50 -11.72 11.88
C THR A 143 20.63 -11.10 11.04
N THR A 144 20.79 -11.57 9.84
CA THR A 144 21.60 -10.85 8.85
C THR A 144 20.90 -9.50 8.63
N THR A 145 21.44 -8.47 9.23
CA THR A 145 21.18 -7.10 8.82
C THR A 145 21.74 -7.00 7.41
N VAL A 146 20.86 -7.10 6.42
CA VAL A 146 21.26 -6.70 5.06
C VAL A 146 21.61 -5.24 5.20
N ASP A 147 22.83 -4.91 4.88
CA ASP A 147 23.33 -3.55 4.90
C ASP A 147 22.66 -2.80 3.74
N LEU A 148 21.42 -2.38 3.94
CA LEU A 148 20.63 -1.57 3.01
C LEU A 148 21.24 -0.16 2.85
N ASN A 149 22.36 0.11 3.54
CA ASN A 149 22.99 1.42 3.56
C ASN A 149 23.79 1.74 2.29
N ASN A 150 24.08 0.75 1.43
CA ASN A 150 24.97 0.95 0.29
C ASN A 150 24.27 1.04 -1.08
N GLU A 151 22.94 0.87 -1.18
CA GLU A 151 22.26 0.95 -2.47
C GLU A 151 21.24 2.08 -2.45
N GLU A 152 21.60 3.21 -3.05
CA GLU A 152 20.72 4.37 -3.24
C GLU A 152 19.42 4.03 -4.00
N ASP A 153 19.38 2.91 -4.73
CA ASP A 153 18.29 2.48 -5.61
C ASP A 153 17.58 1.17 -5.20
N TYR A 154 17.86 0.61 -4.00
CA TYR A 154 17.21 -0.64 -3.63
C TYR A 154 15.70 -0.44 -3.43
N LYS A 155 14.93 -1.04 -4.32
CA LYS A 155 13.48 -1.15 -4.22
C LYS A 155 13.11 -2.56 -3.78
N PHE A 156 12.25 -2.68 -2.77
CA PHE A 156 11.71 -3.98 -2.41
C PHE A 156 10.96 -4.59 -3.59
N PRO A 157 11.12 -5.91 -3.86
CA PRO A 157 10.29 -6.58 -4.84
C PRO A 157 8.83 -6.56 -4.35
N LEU A 158 7.91 -6.13 -5.21
CA LEU A 158 6.51 -5.95 -4.85
C LEU A 158 5.60 -6.87 -5.66
N VAL A 159 4.56 -7.35 -4.99
CA VAL A 159 3.38 -7.95 -5.62
C VAL A 159 2.23 -6.96 -5.50
N HIS A 160 1.53 -6.75 -6.60
CA HIS A 160 0.41 -5.80 -6.70
C HIS A 160 -0.92 -6.53 -6.74
N LYS A 161 -1.89 -6.03 -5.95
CA LYS A 161 -3.28 -6.46 -5.97
C LYS A 161 -4.16 -5.26 -6.28
N TYR A 162 -5.02 -5.39 -7.29
CA TYR A 162 -5.86 -4.27 -7.73
C TYR A 162 -7.29 -4.41 -7.24
N TYR A 163 -7.87 -3.27 -6.89
CA TYR A 163 -9.28 -3.11 -6.60
C TYR A 163 -9.87 -2.06 -7.53
N MET A 164 -11.13 -2.23 -7.88
CA MET A 164 -11.91 -1.26 -8.65
C MET A 164 -13.14 -0.86 -7.86
N ARG A 165 -13.36 0.44 -7.74
CA ARG A 165 -14.64 0.98 -7.32
C ARG A 165 -15.41 1.36 -8.57
N TYR A 166 -16.58 0.76 -8.77
CA TYR A 166 -17.44 0.99 -9.91
C TYR A 166 -18.91 0.88 -9.52
N GLY A 167 -19.72 1.89 -9.88
CA GLY A 167 -21.13 1.94 -9.53
C GLY A 167 -21.42 1.94 -8.02
N GLY A 168 -20.51 2.45 -7.20
CA GLY A 168 -20.63 2.48 -5.73
C GLY A 168 -20.15 1.22 -5.01
N GLU A 169 -19.77 0.16 -5.72
CA GLU A 169 -19.20 -1.07 -5.15
C GLU A 169 -17.69 -1.11 -5.33
N THR A 170 -16.96 -1.59 -4.30
CA THR A 170 -15.53 -1.86 -4.40
C THR A 170 -15.29 -3.36 -4.41
N PHE A 171 -14.47 -3.84 -5.35
CA PHE A 171 -14.19 -5.26 -5.52
C PHE A 171 -12.80 -5.50 -6.08
N HIS A 172 -12.26 -6.70 -5.86
CA HIS A 172 -10.99 -7.12 -6.42
C HIS A 172 -11.03 -7.19 -7.95
N VAL A 173 -10.01 -6.66 -8.63
CA VAL A 173 -9.91 -6.66 -10.09
C VAL A 173 -9.62 -8.06 -10.59
N HIS A 174 -10.62 -8.65 -11.23
CA HIS A 174 -10.56 -9.96 -11.85
C HIS A 174 -11.60 -10.04 -12.98
N GLU A 175 -11.31 -10.75 -14.06
CA GLU A 175 -12.20 -10.82 -15.22
C GLU A 175 -13.65 -11.14 -14.86
N ARG A 176 -13.86 -12.19 -14.05
CA ARG A 176 -15.20 -12.65 -13.64
C ARG A 176 -15.95 -11.61 -12.81
N GLU A 177 -15.26 -10.89 -11.92
CA GLU A 177 -15.87 -9.90 -11.06
C GLU A 177 -16.31 -8.66 -11.84
N ILE A 178 -15.49 -8.19 -12.77
CA ILE A 178 -15.84 -7.09 -13.66
C ILE A 178 -16.98 -7.50 -14.58
N TRP A 179 -16.86 -8.65 -15.25
CA TRP A 179 -17.88 -9.15 -16.17
C TRP A 179 -19.29 -9.23 -15.55
N ARG A 180 -19.39 -9.62 -14.29
CA ARG A 180 -20.65 -9.72 -13.56
C ARG A 180 -21.31 -8.37 -13.32
N ARG A 181 -20.51 -7.31 -13.18
CA ARG A 181 -20.95 -5.94 -12.88
C ARG A 181 -21.18 -5.08 -14.13
N LEU A 182 -20.65 -5.52 -15.27
CA LEU A 182 -20.91 -4.83 -16.53
C LEU A 182 -22.39 -4.84 -16.88
N PRO A 183 -22.91 -3.76 -17.50
CA PRO A 183 -24.23 -3.74 -18.09
C PRO A 183 -24.46 -4.92 -19.03
N LYS A 184 -25.71 -5.36 -19.15
CA LYS A 184 -26.09 -6.46 -20.09
C LYS A 184 -26.00 -6.06 -21.57
N ASP A 185 -25.46 -4.89 -21.86
CA ASP A 185 -25.23 -4.37 -23.20
C ASP A 185 -24.16 -5.19 -23.94
N LYS A 186 -24.45 -5.56 -25.21
CA LYS A 186 -23.54 -6.38 -26.04
C LYS A 186 -22.30 -5.61 -26.44
N ASP A 187 -22.39 -4.29 -26.65
CA ASP A 187 -21.27 -3.48 -27.09
C ASP A 187 -20.28 -3.25 -25.94
N VAL A 188 -20.79 -3.02 -24.72
CA VAL A 188 -19.97 -2.96 -23.50
C VAL A 188 -19.19 -4.27 -23.30
N LYS A 189 -19.88 -5.40 -23.42
CA LYS A 189 -19.26 -6.73 -23.28
C LYS A 189 -18.25 -7.05 -24.36
N ARG A 190 -18.50 -6.61 -25.59
CA ARG A 190 -17.56 -6.77 -26.70
C ARG A 190 -16.31 -5.91 -26.45
N MET A 191 -16.50 -4.63 -26.11
CA MET A 191 -15.41 -3.71 -25.77
C MET A 191 -14.53 -4.28 -24.65
N PHE A 192 -15.14 -4.75 -23.54
CA PHE A 192 -14.40 -5.38 -22.45
C PHE A 192 -13.52 -6.54 -22.94
N LYS A 193 -14.11 -7.47 -23.71
CA LYS A 193 -13.38 -8.61 -24.29
C LYS A 193 -12.24 -8.17 -25.22
N THR A 194 -12.45 -7.11 -25.98
CA THR A 194 -11.42 -6.55 -26.87
C THR A 194 -10.24 -6.00 -26.08
N ILE A 195 -10.50 -5.29 -24.97
CA ILE A 195 -9.44 -4.71 -24.15
C ILE A 195 -8.62 -5.80 -23.46
N ILE A 196 -9.28 -6.75 -22.77
CA ILE A 196 -8.55 -7.81 -22.04
C ILE A 196 -7.88 -8.82 -22.98
N GLY A 197 -8.26 -8.87 -24.25
CA GLY A 197 -7.65 -9.72 -25.28
C GLY A 197 -6.47 -9.09 -26.00
N LYS A 198 -6.08 -7.85 -25.69
CA LYS A 198 -4.87 -7.24 -26.24
C LYS A 198 -3.63 -7.96 -25.72
N SER A 199 -2.60 -8.06 -26.55
CA SER A 199 -1.35 -8.76 -26.19
C SER A 199 -0.54 -8.05 -25.09
N ASP A 200 -0.76 -6.76 -24.92
CA ASP A 200 -0.11 -5.87 -23.94
C ASP A 200 -0.95 -5.66 -22.67
N PHE A 201 -2.17 -6.22 -22.61
CA PHE A 201 -3.01 -6.13 -21.42
C PHE A 201 -2.46 -6.98 -20.28
N SER A 202 -2.35 -6.39 -19.10
CA SER A 202 -1.97 -7.09 -17.87
C SER A 202 -2.88 -6.71 -16.71
N TRP A 203 -3.37 -7.71 -15.99
CA TRP A 203 -4.15 -7.52 -14.75
C TRP A 203 -3.33 -6.94 -13.59
N THR A 204 -2.01 -6.87 -13.74
CA THR A 204 -1.05 -6.36 -12.75
C THR A 204 -0.35 -5.08 -13.21
N SER A 205 -0.89 -4.38 -14.22
CA SER A 205 -0.38 -3.09 -14.72
C SER A 205 -1.36 -1.96 -14.40
N ASP A 206 -0.84 -0.88 -13.83
CA ASP A 206 -1.60 0.35 -13.55
C ASP A 206 -2.28 0.89 -14.81
N GLU A 207 -1.55 0.91 -15.93
CA GLU A 207 -2.02 1.43 -17.21
C GLU A 207 -3.17 0.59 -17.76
N SER A 208 -3.02 -0.74 -17.77
CA SER A 208 -4.03 -1.65 -18.32
C SER A 208 -5.34 -1.61 -17.53
N VAL A 209 -5.25 -1.61 -16.19
CA VAL A 209 -6.43 -1.59 -15.32
C VAL A 209 -7.11 -0.21 -15.38
N SER A 210 -6.33 0.88 -15.48
CA SER A 210 -6.87 2.24 -15.63
C SER A 210 -7.54 2.42 -17.00
N GLU A 211 -6.95 1.94 -18.10
CA GLU A 211 -7.56 1.96 -19.43
C GLU A 211 -8.91 1.21 -19.41
N LEU A 212 -8.95 0.06 -18.75
CA LEU A 212 -10.16 -0.73 -18.62
C LEU A 212 -11.27 0.03 -17.89
N LEU A 213 -10.97 0.69 -16.74
CA LEU A 213 -11.92 1.52 -16.03
C LEU A 213 -12.46 2.65 -16.93
N ARG A 214 -11.55 3.39 -17.59
CA ARG A 214 -11.92 4.50 -18.47
C ARG A 214 -12.86 4.07 -19.59
N ALA A 215 -12.57 2.92 -20.19
CA ALA A 215 -13.41 2.37 -21.25
C ALA A 215 -14.81 2.00 -20.75
N ILE A 216 -14.92 1.33 -19.61
CA ILE A 216 -16.19 0.93 -19.00
C ILE A 216 -17.05 2.16 -18.66
N VAL A 217 -16.45 3.18 -18.03
CA VAL A 217 -17.16 4.40 -17.63
C VAL A 217 -17.62 5.23 -18.83
N ASN A 218 -16.80 5.35 -19.89
CA ASN A 218 -17.13 6.13 -21.06
C ASN A 218 -18.26 5.53 -21.91
N VAL A 219 -18.37 4.21 -21.98
CA VAL A 219 -19.48 3.56 -22.70
C VAL A 219 -20.82 3.72 -21.97
N ASN A 220 -20.79 3.77 -20.62
CA ASN A 220 -22.00 3.96 -19.83
C ASN A 220 -22.55 5.40 -19.83
N LYS A 221 -21.82 6.39 -20.38
CA LYS A 221 -22.26 7.78 -20.50
C LYS A 221 -22.97 8.08 -21.82
N LYS A 222 -23.02 7.11 -22.75
CA LYS A 222 -23.75 7.20 -24.02
C LYS A 222 -25.13 6.60 -23.92
#